data_5209faac89d76fe9c7b04ab5f46cf91b
#
_entry.id   5209faac89d76fe9c7b04ab5f46cf91b
#
_cell.length_a   1.000
_cell.length_b   1.000
_cell.length_c   1.000
_cell.angle_alpha   90.00
_cell.angle_beta   90.00
_cell.angle_gamma   90.00
#
_symmetry.space_group_name_H-M   'P 1'
#
loop_
_entity.id
_entity.type
_entity.pdbx_description
1 polymer ?
#
loop_
_entity_poly.entity_id
_entity_poly.type
_entity_poly.pdbx_seq_one_letter_code
_entity_poly.pdbx_strand_id
1 'polypeptide(L)'
;MKNVLLILATVALLAACGDQPAAPAATALQSFDACSCATVTDKASADFEKCKELRMKDAKFEEDFQKCLVAKGDTTNVKLVDQNQIPTATAGGYSINVGESSIGWTGTKKLGGKKHNGTIAIKSGNIAYDGSNITGGEIVIDMRSLTNKDLSGDGKAKLETHLKGDDFFSVEKHPEARFVIKSAKSKGGVSYEVNGDLTIKGITKPAKADLVVAKNGESGVTIGGAMVFNRADFDVRYGSDTFFDNVPDGFISNDVILTLTIKAAK
;
A
#
# COMPACT_ATOMS: atom_id res chain seq x y z
N MET A 1 -18.07 -34.21 84.24
CA MET A 1 -18.77 -33.17 84.99
C MET A 1 -18.73 -31.87 84.21
N LYS A 2 -19.87 -31.29 84.05
CA LYS A 2 -20.19 -29.94 83.46
C LYS A 2 -20.20 -29.83 81.96
N ASN A 3 -21.43 -29.95 81.44
CA ASN A 3 -21.94 -29.46 80.17
C ASN A 3 -21.82 -27.94 80.10
N VAL A 4 -21.37 -27.41 78.93
CA VAL A 4 -21.62 -26.06 78.57
C VAL A 4 -22.27 -26.05 77.18
N LEU A 5 -23.46 -25.55 77.20
CA LEU A 5 -24.33 -25.38 76.05
C LEU A 5 -23.84 -24.20 75.20
N LEU A 6 -23.51 -24.41 73.89
CA LEU A 6 -23.14 -23.34 72.97
C LEU A 6 -24.35 -23.00 72.10
N ILE A 7 -24.82 -21.79 72.28
CA ILE A 7 -25.89 -21.19 71.46
C ILE A 7 -25.33 -20.75 70.13
N LEU A 8 -25.86 -21.33 69.06
CA LEU A 8 -25.58 -20.90 67.69
C LEU A 8 -26.44 -19.65 67.35
N ALA A 9 -25.76 -18.52 67.18
CA ALA A 9 -26.41 -17.34 66.59
C ALA A 9 -26.09 -17.35 65.07
N THR A 10 -27.14 -17.60 64.28
CA THR A 10 -27.05 -17.46 62.83
C THR A 10 -27.21 -15.99 62.45
N VAL A 11 -26.16 -15.39 61.95
CA VAL A 11 -26.20 -14.06 61.28
C VAL A 11 -26.46 -14.31 59.81
N ALA A 12 -27.60 -13.99 59.33
CA ALA A 12 -27.91 -13.96 57.90
C ALA A 12 -27.27 -12.72 57.28
N LEU A 13 -26.19 -12.89 56.50
CA LEU A 13 -25.68 -11.83 55.59
C LEU A 13 -26.57 -11.87 54.34
N LEU A 14 -27.39 -10.86 54.15
CA LEU A 14 -28.01 -10.53 52.89
C LEU A 14 -26.92 -9.90 51.97
N ALA A 15 -26.37 -10.71 51.08
CA ALA A 15 -25.58 -10.19 49.96
C ALA A 15 -26.51 -9.63 48.91
N ALA A 16 -26.57 -8.32 48.80
CA ALA A 16 -27.18 -7.64 47.68
C ALA A 16 -26.37 -7.94 46.41
N CYS A 17 -26.88 -8.81 45.54
CA CYS A 17 -26.39 -8.93 44.16
C CYS A 17 -26.81 -7.65 43.44
N GLY A 18 -25.85 -6.75 43.25
CA GLY A 18 -25.98 -5.69 42.25
C GLY A 18 -25.91 -6.30 40.88
N ASP A 19 -26.97 -6.13 40.10
CA ASP A 19 -26.99 -6.45 38.67
C ASP A 19 -25.96 -5.58 37.95
N GLN A 20 -24.79 -6.14 37.70
CA GLN A 20 -23.87 -5.61 36.73
C GLN A 20 -24.39 -6.08 35.34
N PRO A 21 -24.67 -5.21 34.39
CA PRO A 21 -25.04 -5.65 33.06
C PRO A 21 -23.89 -6.49 32.50
N ALA A 22 -24.19 -7.74 32.19
CA ALA A 22 -23.27 -8.62 31.51
C ALA A 22 -22.81 -7.97 30.22
N ALA A 23 -21.50 -7.79 30.05
CA ALA A 23 -20.94 -7.43 28.76
C ALA A 23 -21.45 -8.43 27.71
N PRO A 24 -21.86 -7.97 26.52
CA PRO A 24 -22.34 -8.88 25.49
C PRO A 24 -21.25 -9.91 25.21
N ALA A 25 -21.59 -11.18 25.41
CA ALA A 25 -20.71 -12.30 25.09
C ALA A 25 -20.30 -12.13 23.61
N ALA A 26 -19.00 -12.04 23.37
CA ALA A 26 -18.47 -12.05 22.02
C ALA A 26 -18.95 -13.34 21.34
N THR A 27 -19.87 -13.22 20.42
CA THR A 27 -20.41 -14.36 19.67
C THR A 27 -19.28 -14.83 18.74
N ALA A 28 -18.69 -15.98 19.02
CA ALA A 28 -17.69 -16.58 18.15
C ALA A 28 -18.29 -16.76 16.72
N LEU A 29 -17.51 -16.51 15.70
CA LEU A 29 -17.91 -16.72 14.32
C LEU A 29 -18.28 -18.19 14.08
N GLN A 30 -19.49 -18.43 13.58
CA GLN A 30 -19.96 -19.79 13.24
C GLN A 30 -19.28 -20.32 11.96
N SER A 31 -18.72 -19.44 11.14
CA SER A 31 -17.97 -19.77 9.92
C SER A 31 -16.87 -18.74 9.69
N PHE A 32 -15.74 -19.20 9.14
CA PHE A 32 -14.64 -18.35 8.73
C PHE A 32 -14.65 -18.12 7.22
N ASP A 33 -15.82 -17.80 6.65
CA ASP A 33 -15.90 -17.30 5.28
C ASP A 33 -15.49 -15.82 5.22
N ALA A 34 -15.21 -15.35 4.00
CA ALA A 34 -14.71 -14.01 3.77
C ALA A 34 -15.68 -12.91 4.24
N CYS A 35 -16.99 -13.15 4.09
CA CYS A 35 -18.02 -12.17 4.48
C CYS A 35 -18.24 -12.11 5.98
N SER A 36 -18.13 -13.21 6.69
CA SER A 36 -18.16 -13.26 8.15
C SER A 36 -16.94 -12.55 8.73
N CYS A 37 -15.74 -12.79 8.17
CA CYS A 37 -14.54 -12.09 8.56
C CYS A 37 -14.62 -10.57 8.35
N ALA A 38 -15.34 -10.10 7.33
CA ALA A 38 -15.57 -8.67 7.08
C ALA A 38 -16.43 -7.98 8.17
N THR A 39 -16.97 -8.70 9.15
CA THR A 39 -17.72 -8.15 10.28
C THR A 39 -16.95 -8.12 11.59
N VAL A 40 -15.78 -8.71 11.65
CA VAL A 40 -14.97 -8.77 12.88
C VAL A 40 -14.28 -7.44 13.10
N THR A 41 -14.74 -6.68 14.07
CA THR A 41 -14.20 -5.36 14.43
C THR A 41 -13.28 -5.38 15.65
N ASP A 42 -13.45 -6.37 16.52
CA ASP A 42 -12.62 -6.53 17.72
C ASP A 42 -11.25 -7.14 17.36
N LYS A 43 -10.23 -6.29 17.31
CA LYS A 43 -8.84 -6.68 16.98
C LYS A 43 -8.17 -7.57 18.04
N ALA A 44 -8.72 -7.66 19.23
CA ALA A 44 -8.20 -8.52 20.31
C ALA A 44 -8.83 -9.92 20.30
N SER A 45 -9.83 -10.16 19.45
CA SER A 45 -10.52 -11.45 19.40
C SER A 45 -9.73 -12.53 18.67
N ALA A 46 -9.92 -13.79 19.10
CA ALA A 46 -9.35 -14.95 18.39
C ALA A 46 -9.87 -15.07 16.95
N ASP A 47 -11.10 -14.64 16.70
CA ASP A 47 -11.71 -14.62 15.37
C ASP A 47 -11.00 -13.64 14.44
N PHE A 48 -10.58 -12.47 14.95
CA PHE A 48 -9.81 -11.50 14.17
C PHE A 48 -8.47 -12.09 13.72
N GLU A 49 -7.73 -12.73 14.60
CA GLU A 49 -6.45 -13.36 14.27
C GLU A 49 -6.63 -14.51 13.27
N LYS A 50 -7.69 -15.31 13.43
CA LYS A 50 -8.01 -16.39 12.48
C LYS A 50 -8.39 -15.86 11.10
N CYS A 51 -9.21 -14.83 11.03
CA CYS A 51 -9.57 -14.16 9.78
C CYS A 51 -8.35 -13.54 9.09
N LYS A 52 -7.45 -12.91 9.86
CA LYS A 52 -6.18 -12.38 9.36
C LYS A 52 -5.29 -13.49 8.78
N GLU A 53 -5.20 -14.65 9.45
CA GLU A 53 -4.47 -15.81 8.95
C GLU A 53 -5.01 -16.32 7.61
N LEU A 54 -6.34 -16.45 7.46
CA LEU A 54 -6.99 -16.91 6.24
C LEU A 54 -6.75 -15.92 5.07
N ARG A 55 -6.88 -14.62 5.33
CA ARG A 55 -6.58 -13.56 4.33
C ARG A 55 -5.13 -13.60 3.86
N MET A 56 -4.19 -13.99 4.73
CA MET A 56 -2.78 -14.09 4.38
C MET A 56 -2.42 -15.35 3.60
N LYS A 57 -3.18 -16.43 3.78
CA LYS A 57 -2.88 -17.75 3.18
C LYS A 57 -3.59 -17.99 1.86
N ASP A 58 -4.73 -17.35 1.64
CA ASP A 58 -5.60 -17.59 0.48
C ASP A 58 -5.95 -16.27 -0.22
N ALA A 59 -5.36 -16.07 -1.40
CA ALA A 59 -5.60 -14.88 -2.21
C ALA A 59 -7.06 -14.76 -2.66
N LYS A 60 -7.76 -15.90 -2.89
CA LYS A 60 -9.19 -15.89 -3.21
C LYS A 60 -10.03 -15.47 -2.03
N PHE A 61 -9.67 -15.91 -0.82
CA PHE A 61 -10.33 -15.49 0.41
C PHE A 61 -10.20 -13.97 0.61
N GLU A 62 -9.02 -13.39 0.35
CA GLU A 62 -8.81 -11.94 0.43
C GLU A 62 -9.65 -11.20 -0.61
N GLU A 63 -9.72 -11.67 -1.86
CA GLU A 63 -10.56 -11.07 -2.89
C GLU A 63 -12.05 -11.07 -2.50
N ASP A 64 -12.56 -12.19 -1.99
CA ASP A 64 -13.94 -12.33 -1.55
C ASP A 64 -14.22 -11.48 -0.29
N PHE A 65 -13.26 -11.35 0.62
CA PHE A 65 -13.32 -10.45 1.77
C PHE A 65 -13.50 -8.99 1.35
N GLN A 66 -12.72 -8.52 0.36
CA GLN A 66 -12.83 -7.16 -0.17
C GLN A 66 -14.21 -6.92 -0.83
N LYS A 67 -14.73 -7.89 -1.58
CA LYS A 67 -16.08 -7.82 -2.16
C LYS A 67 -17.16 -7.66 -1.09
N CYS A 68 -17.02 -8.37 0.03
CA CYS A 68 -17.98 -8.29 1.15
C CYS A 68 -17.94 -6.95 1.88
N LEU A 69 -16.76 -6.33 2.03
CA LEU A 69 -16.64 -4.97 2.58
C LEU A 69 -17.38 -3.96 1.71
N VAL A 70 -17.20 -4.03 0.38
CA VAL A 70 -17.91 -3.17 -0.58
C VAL A 70 -19.41 -3.35 -0.50
N ALA A 71 -19.90 -4.58 -0.48
CA ALA A 71 -21.32 -4.90 -0.40
C ALA A 71 -21.99 -4.38 0.88
N LYS A 72 -21.23 -4.19 1.96
CA LYS A 72 -21.69 -3.65 3.24
C LYS A 72 -21.59 -2.12 3.36
N GLY A 73 -21.13 -1.44 2.31
CA GLY A 73 -20.99 0.02 2.30
C GLY A 73 -19.82 0.54 3.13
N ASP A 74 -18.93 -0.34 3.61
CA ASP A 74 -17.68 0.06 4.24
C ASP A 74 -16.65 0.45 3.16
N THR A 75 -16.79 1.65 2.65
CA THR A 75 -15.91 2.22 1.62
C THR A 75 -14.66 2.91 2.20
N THR A 76 -14.47 2.89 3.51
CA THR A 76 -13.37 3.63 4.16
C THR A 76 -12.00 3.06 3.82
N ASN A 77 -11.91 1.81 3.35
CA ASN A 77 -10.66 1.15 3.00
C ASN A 77 -10.66 0.39 1.66
N VAL A 78 -11.73 0.48 0.86
CA VAL A 78 -11.82 -0.23 -0.41
C VAL A 78 -12.18 0.73 -1.54
N LYS A 79 -11.18 1.13 -2.31
CA LYS A 79 -11.40 1.64 -3.67
C LYS A 79 -11.00 0.52 -4.63
N LEU A 80 -11.98 -0.30 -5.03
CA LEU A 80 -11.86 -1.01 -6.30
C LEU A 80 -11.89 0.08 -7.37
N VAL A 81 -10.73 0.46 -7.85
CA VAL A 81 -10.64 1.33 -9.03
C VAL A 81 -11.09 0.47 -10.19
N ASP A 82 -12.27 0.77 -10.74
CA ASP A 82 -12.69 0.25 -12.04
C ASP A 82 -11.56 0.58 -13.04
N GLN A 83 -10.90 -0.47 -13.54
CA GLN A 83 -9.78 -0.36 -14.48
C GLN A 83 -10.19 0.34 -15.79
N ASN A 84 -11.48 0.59 -16.00
CA ASN A 84 -12.04 1.26 -17.18
C ASN A 84 -12.37 2.75 -17.00
N GLN A 85 -12.25 3.30 -15.80
CA GLN A 85 -12.33 4.76 -15.63
C GLN A 85 -10.95 5.40 -15.67
N ILE A 86 -10.35 5.42 -16.84
CA ILE A 86 -9.24 6.32 -17.15
C ILE A 86 -9.82 7.74 -17.11
N PRO A 87 -9.34 8.63 -16.22
CA PRO A 87 -9.68 10.04 -16.39
C PRO A 87 -9.14 10.47 -17.75
N THR A 88 -10.03 10.78 -18.66
CA THR A 88 -9.67 11.34 -19.98
C THR A 88 -8.74 12.52 -19.75
N ALA A 89 -7.58 12.53 -20.42
CA ALA A 89 -6.61 13.61 -20.36
C ALA A 89 -7.32 14.95 -20.47
N THR A 90 -7.17 15.81 -19.47
CA THR A 90 -7.67 17.17 -19.51
C THR A 90 -7.07 17.85 -20.73
N ALA A 91 -7.91 18.40 -21.60
CA ALA A 91 -7.48 19.08 -22.82
C ALA A 91 -6.43 20.15 -22.47
N GLY A 92 -5.24 20.07 -23.11
CA GLY A 92 -4.10 20.95 -22.85
C GLY A 92 -2.92 20.31 -22.13
N GLY A 93 -2.93 18.96 -21.92
CA GLY A 93 -1.85 18.24 -21.26
C GLY A 93 -0.63 18.04 -22.16
N TYR A 94 0.53 17.92 -21.50
CA TYR A 94 1.78 17.49 -22.13
C TYR A 94 1.81 15.96 -22.13
N SER A 95 1.94 15.35 -23.30
CA SER A 95 2.10 13.89 -23.44
C SER A 95 3.52 13.48 -23.07
N ILE A 96 3.68 12.43 -22.28
CA ILE A 96 4.99 11.92 -21.86
C ILE A 96 5.67 11.23 -23.05
N ASN A 97 6.89 11.66 -23.36
CA ASN A 97 7.77 10.94 -24.28
C ASN A 97 8.41 9.77 -23.53
N VAL A 98 7.81 8.59 -23.68
CA VAL A 98 8.24 7.38 -22.95
C VAL A 98 9.65 6.94 -23.31
N GLY A 99 10.13 7.20 -24.54
CA GLY A 99 11.47 6.85 -24.99
C GLY A 99 12.58 7.72 -24.38
N GLU A 100 12.23 8.90 -23.90
CA GLU A 100 13.17 9.86 -23.28
C GLU A 100 12.93 10.05 -21.78
N SER A 101 11.98 9.29 -21.23
CA SER A 101 11.61 9.32 -19.82
C SER A 101 12.03 8.06 -19.11
N SER A 102 12.35 8.16 -17.83
CA SER A 102 12.76 7.01 -17.01
C SER A 102 12.37 7.18 -15.56
N ILE A 103 12.13 6.04 -14.90
CA ILE A 103 11.97 5.94 -13.46
C ILE A 103 13.09 5.05 -12.95
N GLY A 104 13.94 5.60 -12.06
CA GLY A 104 14.89 4.83 -11.27
C GLY A 104 14.25 4.35 -9.98
N TRP A 105 14.63 3.17 -9.51
CA TRP A 105 14.22 2.66 -8.20
C TRP A 105 15.44 2.30 -7.35
N THR A 106 15.31 2.45 -6.03
CA THR A 106 16.30 2.01 -5.05
C THR A 106 15.62 1.35 -3.87
N GLY A 107 16.00 0.10 -3.59
CA GLY A 107 15.64 -0.65 -2.39
C GLY A 107 16.86 -0.86 -1.50
N THR A 108 16.68 -0.89 -0.18
CA THR A 108 17.79 -0.93 0.79
C THR A 108 17.55 -2.02 1.84
N LYS A 109 18.56 -2.80 2.20
CA LYS A 109 18.52 -3.67 3.40
C LYS A 109 18.67 -2.81 4.66
N LYS A 110 17.87 -3.08 5.70
CA LYS A 110 17.91 -2.32 6.96
C LYS A 110 19.26 -2.47 7.67
N LEU A 111 19.80 -3.69 7.73
CA LEU A 111 21.11 -3.94 8.30
C LEU A 111 22.17 -3.91 7.19
N GLY A 112 23.29 -3.24 7.48
CA GLY A 112 24.43 -3.12 6.56
C GLY A 112 24.21 -2.17 5.38
N GLY A 113 23.01 -1.61 5.20
CA GLY A 113 22.75 -0.58 4.20
C GLY A 113 22.95 -1.00 2.75
N LYS A 114 23.05 -2.31 2.45
CA LYS A 114 23.19 -2.82 1.08
C LYS A 114 22.01 -2.36 0.24
N LYS A 115 22.31 -1.77 -0.91
CA LYS A 115 21.31 -1.23 -1.83
C LYS A 115 21.29 -2.02 -3.12
N HIS A 116 20.11 -2.14 -3.70
CA HIS A 116 19.92 -2.51 -5.09
C HIS A 116 19.18 -1.39 -5.79
N ASN A 117 19.52 -1.14 -7.04
CA ASN A 117 18.89 -0.11 -7.85
C ASN A 117 18.66 -0.59 -9.29
N GLY A 118 17.81 0.12 -9.99
CA GLY A 118 17.51 -0.19 -11.35
C GLY A 118 16.54 0.81 -11.99
N THR A 119 15.91 0.39 -13.07
CA THR A 119 14.97 1.22 -13.81
C THR A 119 13.68 0.47 -14.08
N ILE A 120 12.60 1.25 -14.25
CA ILE A 120 11.29 0.79 -14.71
C ILE A 120 10.84 1.76 -15.80
N ALA A 121 10.32 1.26 -16.93
CA ALA A 121 9.85 2.08 -18.01
C ALA A 121 8.46 2.68 -17.73
N ILE A 122 8.23 3.86 -18.25
CA ILE A 122 6.90 4.45 -18.34
C ILE A 122 6.21 3.84 -19.56
N LYS A 123 4.99 3.34 -19.38
CA LYS A 123 4.17 2.80 -20.45
C LYS A 123 3.44 3.91 -21.24
N SER A 124 2.89 4.85 -20.50
CA SER A 124 2.16 6.01 -21.05
C SER A 124 1.95 7.05 -19.95
N GLY A 125 1.51 8.23 -20.33
CA GLY A 125 1.12 9.24 -19.37
C GLY A 125 0.98 10.62 -19.96
N ASN A 126 0.48 11.51 -19.14
CA ASN A 126 0.36 12.93 -19.43
C ASN A 126 0.56 13.76 -18.18
N ILE A 127 0.97 15.01 -18.36
CA ILE A 127 1.07 16.00 -17.29
C ILE A 127 0.24 17.21 -17.69
N ALA A 128 -0.72 17.58 -16.88
CA ALA A 128 -1.45 18.83 -17.04
C ALA A 128 -0.63 19.94 -16.35
N TYR A 129 -0.07 20.84 -17.18
CA TYR A 129 0.73 21.97 -16.74
C TYR A 129 0.28 23.23 -17.47
N ASP A 130 -0.18 24.25 -16.74
CA ASP A 130 -0.73 25.48 -17.30
C ASP A 130 0.33 26.54 -17.63
N GLY A 131 1.59 26.21 -17.50
CA GLY A 131 2.72 27.12 -17.70
C GLY A 131 3.28 27.71 -16.41
N SER A 132 2.57 27.54 -15.30
CA SER A 132 2.95 28.02 -13.97
C SER A 132 2.78 26.95 -12.91
N ASN A 133 1.77 26.08 -13.04
CA ASN A 133 1.44 25.07 -12.05
C ASN A 133 1.16 23.71 -12.70
N ILE A 134 1.49 22.64 -11.99
CA ILE A 134 0.99 21.30 -12.29
C ILE A 134 -0.46 21.24 -11.78
N THR A 135 -1.41 20.99 -12.67
CA THR A 135 -2.84 20.95 -12.36
C THR A 135 -3.40 19.54 -12.31
N GLY A 136 -2.65 18.55 -12.80
CA GLY A 136 -3.03 17.15 -12.82
C GLY A 136 -2.09 16.31 -13.65
N GLY A 137 -2.50 15.08 -13.92
CA GLY A 137 -1.77 14.17 -14.81
C GLY A 137 -1.81 12.73 -14.33
N GLU A 138 -1.31 11.86 -15.17
CA GLU A 138 -1.24 10.45 -14.90
C GLU A 138 0.03 9.85 -15.49
N ILE A 139 0.65 8.93 -14.77
CA ILE A 139 1.81 8.16 -15.20
C ILE A 139 1.47 6.69 -15.05
N VAL A 140 1.49 5.94 -16.13
CA VAL A 140 1.34 4.49 -16.16
C VAL A 140 2.72 3.86 -16.32
N ILE A 141 3.05 2.93 -15.45
CA ILE A 141 4.37 2.30 -15.33
C ILE A 141 4.25 0.85 -15.78
N ASP A 142 5.13 0.40 -16.67
CA ASP A 142 5.23 -1.01 -17.07
C ASP A 142 6.07 -1.80 -16.06
N MET A 143 5.42 -2.53 -15.15
CA MET A 143 6.09 -3.31 -14.12
C MET A 143 6.90 -4.50 -14.67
N ARG A 144 6.57 -5.01 -15.87
CA ARG A 144 7.34 -6.06 -16.53
C ARG A 144 8.73 -5.58 -16.98
N SER A 145 8.87 -4.27 -17.23
CA SER A 145 10.12 -3.63 -17.62
C SER A 145 11.13 -3.46 -16.48
N LEU A 146 10.76 -3.79 -15.23
CA LEU A 146 11.63 -3.68 -14.07
C LEU A 146 12.96 -4.39 -14.31
N THR A 147 14.05 -3.64 -14.22
CA THR A 147 15.42 -4.16 -14.37
C THR A 147 16.32 -3.70 -13.25
N ASN A 148 17.31 -4.52 -12.92
CA ASN A 148 18.38 -4.18 -11.98
C ASN A 148 19.60 -3.65 -12.75
N LYS A 149 20.33 -2.68 -12.18
CA LYS A 149 21.48 -2.00 -12.80
C LYS A 149 22.80 -2.19 -12.04
N ASP A 150 22.76 -2.66 -10.81
CA ASP A 150 23.95 -2.81 -9.95
C ASP A 150 24.53 -4.24 -9.94
N LEU A 151 23.78 -5.24 -10.42
CA LEU A 151 24.23 -6.61 -10.54
C LEU A 151 24.43 -7.01 -12.00
N SER A 152 25.13 -8.12 -12.22
CA SER A 152 25.34 -8.75 -13.53
C SER A 152 25.15 -10.26 -13.44
N GLY A 153 25.06 -10.94 -14.60
CA GLY A 153 24.96 -12.40 -14.70
C GLY A 153 23.80 -12.98 -13.90
N ASP A 154 24.03 -14.13 -13.29
CA ASP A 154 23.02 -14.89 -12.53
C ASP A 154 22.45 -14.11 -11.34
N GLY A 155 23.26 -13.24 -10.69
CA GLY A 155 22.81 -12.44 -9.56
C GLY A 155 21.74 -11.44 -9.97
N LYS A 156 21.90 -10.80 -11.12
CA LYS A 156 20.90 -9.91 -11.71
C LYS A 156 19.64 -10.67 -12.06
N ALA A 157 19.76 -11.79 -12.78
CA ALA A 157 18.61 -12.58 -13.21
C ALA A 157 17.77 -13.08 -12.01
N LYS A 158 18.43 -13.58 -10.96
CA LYS A 158 17.76 -14.03 -9.73
C LYS A 158 17.01 -12.89 -9.04
N LEU A 159 17.64 -11.72 -8.90
CA LEU A 159 16.99 -10.57 -8.26
C LEU A 159 15.79 -10.08 -9.07
N GLU A 160 15.92 -9.94 -10.40
CA GLU A 160 14.82 -9.50 -11.26
C GLU A 160 13.65 -10.48 -11.26
N THR A 161 13.91 -11.78 -11.32
CA THR A 161 12.89 -12.81 -11.20
C THR A 161 12.16 -12.72 -9.87
N HIS A 162 12.88 -12.53 -8.77
CA HIS A 162 12.32 -12.41 -7.44
C HIS A 162 11.47 -11.14 -7.30
N LEU A 163 11.99 -9.99 -7.75
CA LEU A 163 11.23 -8.73 -7.70
C LEU A 163 9.93 -8.78 -8.53
N LYS A 164 9.93 -9.53 -9.65
CA LYS A 164 8.76 -9.71 -10.51
C LYS A 164 7.79 -10.78 -9.99
N GLY A 165 8.26 -11.67 -9.12
CA GLY A 165 7.50 -12.80 -8.57
C GLY A 165 6.39 -12.39 -7.60
N ASP A 166 5.60 -13.38 -7.20
CA ASP A 166 4.45 -13.21 -6.32
C ASP A 166 4.83 -12.74 -4.91
N ASP A 167 6.05 -13.07 -4.45
CA ASP A 167 6.59 -12.62 -3.16
C ASP A 167 6.84 -11.11 -3.10
N PHE A 168 6.93 -10.46 -4.28
CA PHE A 168 7.17 -9.02 -4.39
C PHE A 168 6.05 -8.31 -5.15
N PHE A 169 6.28 -7.96 -6.42
CA PHE A 169 5.35 -7.10 -7.17
C PHE A 169 4.31 -7.89 -7.98
N SER A 170 4.44 -9.22 -8.08
CA SER A 170 3.46 -10.08 -8.80
C SER A 170 3.14 -9.54 -10.20
N VAL A 171 4.16 -9.22 -10.98
CA VAL A 171 4.00 -8.42 -12.21
C VAL A 171 3.19 -9.12 -13.30
N GLU A 172 3.07 -10.45 -13.27
CA GLU A 172 2.20 -11.18 -14.21
C GLU A 172 0.72 -10.93 -13.93
N LYS A 173 0.35 -10.79 -12.65
CA LYS A 173 -1.02 -10.47 -12.22
C LYS A 173 -1.28 -8.96 -12.24
N HIS A 174 -0.24 -8.17 -11.98
CA HIS A 174 -0.29 -6.72 -11.86
C HIS A 174 0.78 -6.08 -12.75
N PRO A 175 0.59 -6.11 -14.09
CA PRO A 175 1.59 -5.66 -15.05
C PRO A 175 1.83 -4.15 -15.04
N GLU A 176 0.96 -3.40 -14.38
CA GLU A 176 1.03 -1.94 -14.32
C GLU A 176 1.00 -1.42 -12.89
N ALA A 177 1.77 -0.35 -12.66
CA ALA A 177 1.57 0.56 -11.54
C ALA A 177 1.14 1.92 -12.10
N ARG A 178 0.49 2.76 -11.28
CA ARG A 178 -0.13 4.00 -11.74
C ARG A 178 0.01 5.09 -10.69
N PHE A 179 0.35 6.28 -11.12
CA PHE A 179 0.31 7.47 -10.27
C PHE A 179 -0.58 8.53 -10.90
N VAL A 180 -1.65 8.91 -10.18
CA VAL A 180 -2.61 9.95 -10.61
C VAL A 180 -2.40 11.19 -9.75
N ILE A 181 -2.00 12.28 -10.37
CA ILE A 181 -1.78 13.57 -9.72
C ILE A 181 -3.14 14.18 -9.36
N LYS A 182 -3.35 14.49 -8.08
CA LYS A 182 -4.57 15.13 -7.55
C LYS A 182 -4.38 16.63 -7.32
N SER A 183 -3.21 17.01 -6.83
CA SER A 183 -2.88 18.40 -6.56
C SER A 183 -1.37 18.61 -6.55
N ALA A 184 -0.95 19.83 -6.81
CA ALA A 184 0.43 20.25 -6.65
C ALA A 184 0.47 21.59 -5.91
N LYS A 185 1.41 21.71 -4.98
CA LYS A 185 1.68 22.94 -4.22
C LYS A 185 3.06 23.44 -4.63
N SER A 186 3.14 24.68 -5.11
CA SER A 186 4.43 25.32 -5.37
C SER A 186 5.21 25.50 -4.07
N LYS A 187 6.49 25.15 -4.13
CA LYS A 187 7.49 25.37 -3.05
C LYS A 187 8.38 26.58 -3.38
N GLY A 188 8.07 27.29 -4.43
CA GLY A 188 8.84 28.44 -4.96
C GLY A 188 9.62 28.08 -6.22
N GLY A 189 9.72 29.03 -7.14
CA GLY A 189 10.37 28.87 -8.45
C GLY A 189 9.73 27.72 -9.25
N VAL A 190 10.53 26.74 -9.61
CA VAL A 190 10.13 25.59 -10.44
C VAL A 190 9.87 24.30 -9.62
N SER A 191 9.83 24.42 -8.30
CA SER A 191 9.71 23.28 -7.38
C SER A 191 8.28 23.10 -6.87
N TYR A 192 7.82 21.86 -6.80
CA TYR A 192 6.46 21.47 -6.41
C TYR A 192 6.45 20.29 -5.47
N GLU A 193 5.58 20.32 -4.46
CA GLU A 193 5.12 19.14 -3.74
C GLU A 193 3.84 18.66 -4.44
N VAL A 194 3.88 17.46 -4.99
CA VAL A 194 2.76 16.85 -5.69
C VAL A 194 2.13 15.77 -4.82
N ASN A 195 0.81 15.82 -4.66
CA ASN A 195 0.04 14.80 -3.98
C ASN A 195 -0.81 14.06 -5.00
N GLY A 196 -0.86 12.75 -4.87
CA GLY A 196 -1.61 11.90 -5.79
C GLY A 196 -1.95 10.55 -5.21
N ASP A 197 -2.60 9.74 -6.02
CA ASP A 197 -2.92 8.35 -5.73
C ASP A 197 -1.91 7.43 -6.45
N LEU A 198 -1.15 6.64 -5.69
CA LEU A 198 -0.25 5.61 -6.20
C LEU A 198 -0.96 4.24 -6.11
N THR A 199 -1.01 3.53 -7.23
CA THR A 199 -1.57 2.17 -7.31
C THR A 199 -0.46 1.18 -7.65
N ILE A 200 -0.24 0.19 -6.78
CA ILE A 200 0.70 -0.93 -6.98
C ILE A 200 -0.02 -2.21 -6.54
N LYS A 201 0.12 -3.31 -7.28
CA LYS A 201 -0.56 -4.59 -7.02
C LYS A 201 -2.08 -4.44 -6.84
N GLY A 202 -2.71 -3.51 -7.57
CA GLY A 202 -4.14 -3.22 -7.44
C GLY A 202 -4.55 -2.46 -6.19
N ILE A 203 -3.62 -2.14 -5.29
CA ILE A 203 -3.88 -1.37 -4.06
C ILE A 203 -3.54 0.09 -4.32
N THR A 204 -4.46 1.00 -3.98
CA THR A 204 -4.27 2.44 -4.14
C THR A 204 -4.07 3.11 -2.79
N LYS A 205 -3.01 3.93 -2.68
CA LYS A 205 -2.69 4.72 -1.48
C LYS A 205 -2.31 6.14 -1.87
N PRO A 206 -2.57 7.14 -1.00
CA PRO A 206 -2.04 8.48 -1.16
C PRO A 206 -0.50 8.45 -1.18
N ALA A 207 0.11 9.19 -2.09
CA ALA A 207 1.55 9.33 -2.18
C ALA A 207 1.94 10.77 -2.53
N LYS A 208 3.19 11.13 -2.18
CA LYS A 208 3.76 12.46 -2.43
C LYS A 208 5.03 12.34 -3.24
N ALA A 209 5.24 13.30 -4.14
CA ALA A 209 6.47 13.46 -4.89
C ALA A 209 6.96 14.90 -4.81
N ASP A 210 8.26 15.07 -4.68
CA ASP A 210 8.92 16.37 -4.84
C ASP A 210 9.43 16.47 -6.27
N LEU A 211 8.89 17.43 -7.03
CA LEU A 211 9.15 17.60 -8.45
C LEU A 211 9.72 18.98 -8.75
N VAL A 212 10.55 19.03 -9.77
CA VAL A 212 11.07 20.25 -10.39
C VAL A 212 10.67 20.25 -11.86
N VAL A 213 10.09 21.32 -12.36
CA VAL A 213 9.60 21.45 -13.73
C VAL A 213 10.42 22.51 -14.47
N ALA A 214 11.12 22.10 -15.52
CA ALA A 214 11.82 23.00 -16.43
C ALA A 214 11.10 23.06 -17.77
N LYS A 215 10.81 24.28 -18.28
CA LYS A 215 10.27 24.47 -19.62
C LYS A 215 11.34 24.24 -20.69
N ASN A 216 10.98 23.51 -21.72
CA ASN A 216 11.82 23.29 -22.93
C ASN A 216 11.14 23.95 -24.13
N GLY A 217 11.39 25.23 -24.32
CA GLY A 217 10.67 26.03 -25.34
C GLY A 217 9.19 26.24 -24.98
N GLU A 218 8.35 26.41 -25.97
CA GLU A 218 6.93 26.70 -25.79
C GLU A 218 6.07 25.44 -25.62
N SER A 219 6.51 24.33 -26.16
CA SER A 219 5.71 23.08 -26.24
C SER A 219 6.25 21.92 -25.40
N GLY A 220 7.40 22.07 -24.72
CA GLY A 220 8.02 21.00 -23.98
C GLY A 220 8.24 21.31 -22.48
N VAL A 221 8.27 20.26 -21.67
CA VAL A 221 8.69 20.33 -20.25
C VAL A 221 9.56 19.14 -19.92
N THR A 222 10.55 19.38 -19.05
CA THR A 222 11.29 18.32 -18.37
C THR A 222 10.97 18.36 -16.89
N ILE A 223 10.61 17.22 -16.32
CA ILE A 223 10.27 17.06 -14.91
C ILE A 223 11.27 16.10 -14.30
N GLY A 224 11.99 16.57 -13.31
CA GLY A 224 12.84 15.75 -12.46
C GLY A 224 12.27 15.67 -11.06
N GLY A 225 12.60 14.60 -10.31
CA GLY A 225 12.18 14.55 -8.92
C GLY A 225 12.32 13.19 -8.27
N ALA A 226 11.75 13.10 -7.08
CA ALA A 226 11.77 11.88 -6.29
C ALA A 226 10.45 11.64 -5.57
N MET A 227 10.18 10.37 -5.33
CA MET A 227 9.08 9.88 -4.51
C MET A 227 9.63 8.79 -3.57
N VAL A 228 9.16 8.78 -2.33
CA VAL A 228 9.37 7.64 -1.41
C VAL A 228 8.01 7.06 -1.10
N PHE A 229 7.89 5.75 -1.21
CA PHE A 229 6.69 5.03 -0.81
C PHE A 229 7.01 3.83 0.06
N ASN A 230 6.11 3.49 0.97
CA ASN A 230 6.19 2.31 1.80
C ASN A 230 5.61 1.12 1.03
N ARG A 231 6.45 0.15 0.64
CA ARG A 231 6.03 -1.03 -0.12
C ARG A 231 5.08 -1.95 0.64
N ALA A 232 5.13 -1.94 1.98
CA ALA A 232 4.24 -2.75 2.82
C ALA A 232 2.77 -2.30 2.71
N ASP A 233 2.52 -1.01 2.42
CA ASP A 233 1.17 -0.47 2.19
C ASP A 233 0.50 -1.06 0.93
N PHE A 234 1.29 -1.67 0.04
CA PHE A 234 0.88 -2.31 -1.21
C PHE A 234 1.03 -3.84 -1.17
N ASP A 235 1.05 -4.42 0.03
CA ASP A 235 1.15 -5.86 0.22
C ASP A 235 2.41 -6.49 -0.41
N VAL A 236 3.51 -5.77 -0.45
CA VAL A 236 4.83 -6.30 -0.81
C VAL A 236 5.53 -6.76 0.45
N ARG A 237 5.38 -8.05 0.78
CA ARG A 237 5.66 -8.59 2.11
C ARG A 237 7.09 -9.07 2.32
N TYR A 238 7.73 -9.63 1.30
CA TYR A 238 9.01 -10.31 1.45
C TYR A 238 10.05 -9.47 2.20
N GLY A 239 10.60 -10.04 3.26
CA GLY A 239 11.63 -9.39 4.09
C GLY A 239 11.18 -8.10 4.79
N SER A 240 9.89 -7.87 4.97
CA SER A 240 9.35 -6.69 5.65
C SER A 240 9.12 -6.98 7.14
N ASP A 241 9.61 -6.10 8.00
CA ASP A 241 9.36 -6.13 9.44
C ASP A 241 7.94 -5.70 9.84
N THR A 242 7.12 -5.28 8.87
CA THR A 242 5.68 -5.09 9.09
C THR A 242 4.93 -6.43 9.16
N PHE A 243 5.45 -7.46 8.49
CA PHE A 243 4.79 -8.76 8.36
C PHE A 243 5.51 -9.91 9.04
N PHE A 244 6.80 -9.75 9.37
CA PHE A 244 7.63 -10.81 9.95
C PHE A 244 8.43 -10.29 11.14
N ASP A 245 8.50 -11.08 12.21
CA ASP A 245 9.29 -10.77 13.41
C ASP A 245 10.77 -11.12 13.22
N ASN A 246 11.08 -12.05 12.31
CA ASN A 246 12.43 -12.49 12.02
C ASN A 246 12.57 -12.86 10.54
N VAL A 247 13.69 -12.41 9.92
CA VAL A 247 14.06 -12.74 8.54
C VAL A 247 15.52 -13.17 8.53
N PRO A 248 15.84 -14.44 8.16
CA PRO A 248 17.20 -14.98 8.23
C PRO A 248 18.25 -14.13 7.49
N ASP A 249 17.89 -13.58 6.33
CA ASP A 249 18.77 -12.73 5.51
C ASP A 249 18.72 -11.23 5.89
N GLY A 250 18.05 -10.90 7.01
CA GLY A 250 17.83 -9.54 7.47
C GLY A 250 16.71 -8.82 6.72
N PHE A 251 16.13 -7.82 7.39
CA PHE A 251 15.01 -7.05 6.87
C PHE A 251 15.40 -6.15 5.69
N ILE A 252 14.48 -6.05 4.73
CA ILE A 252 14.52 -5.07 3.64
C ILE A 252 13.69 -3.86 4.08
N SER A 253 14.18 -2.64 3.87
CA SER A 253 13.43 -1.42 4.15
C SER A 253 12.07 -1.44 3.44
N ASN A 254 11.06 -0.96 4.14
CA ASN A 254 9.75 -0.76 3.53
C ASN A 254 9.75 0.46 2.60
N ASP A 255 10.64 1.41 2.84
CA ASP A 255 10.79 2.58 1.99
C ASP A 255 11.53 2.22 0.71
N VAL A 256 10.88 2.49 -0.41
CA VAL A 256 11.44 2.41 -1.76
C VAL A 256 11.52 3.83 -2.31
N ILE A 257 12.70 4.18 -2.82
CA ILE A 257 12.93 5.49 -3.43
C ILE A 257 12.76 5.35 -4.94
N LEU A 258 11.93 6.21 -5.52
CA LEU A 258 11.84 6.41 -6.97
C LEU A 258 12.48 7.73 -7.35
N THR A 259 13.27 7.74 -8.42
CA THR A 259 13.79 8.95 -9.07
C THR A 259 13.14 9.09 -10.45
N LEU A 260 12.68 10.27 -10.76
CA LEU A 260 11.87 10.55 -11.95
C LEU A 260 12.64 11.47 -12.89
N THR A 261 12.72 11.10 -14.16
CA THR A 261 13.14 11.96 -15.24
C THR A 261 12.10 11.83 -16.35
N ILE A 262 11.27 12.85 -16.53
CA ILE A 262 10.14 12.81 -17.46
C ILE A 262 10.30 13.95 -18.43
N LYS A 263 10.27 13.64 -19.73
CA LYS A 263 10.13 14.61 -20.81
C LYS A 263 8.72 14.52 -21.37
N ALA A 264 8.05 15.65 -21.52
CA ALA A 264 6.71 15.69 -22.05
C ALA A 264 6.56 16.89 -23.00
N ALA A 265 5.70 16.72 -23.99
CA ALA A 265 5.41 17.74 -24.99
C ALA A 265 3.90 17.81 -25.32
N LYS A 266 3.47 18.98 -25.79
CA LYS A 266 2.10 19.21 -26.29
C LYS A 266 1.88 18.52 -27.64
#